data_f5c199c07414b763791144564c97ed16
#
_entry.id   f5c199c07414b763791144564c97ed16
#
_cell.length_a   1.000
_cell.length_b   1.000
_cell.length_c   1.000
_cell.angle_alpha   90.00
_cell.angle_beta   90.00
_cell.angle_gamma   90.00
#
_symmetry.space_group_name_H-M   'P 1'
#
loop_
_entity.id
_entity.type
_entity.pdbx_description
1 polymer ?
#
loop_
_entity_poly.entity_id
_entity_poly.type
_entity_poly.pdbx_seq_one_letter_code
_entity_poly.pdbx_strand_id
1 'polypeptide(L)'
;LVAFGQKLEYAPFRWALVVDQLNRPNLGYDDPNLVTVDPVTGQTTQGGQSLLNLGLRHLNGSLEFLPTQRLHFMAGYSFRRQFEMALSDRRTSGGFTLGASIYFSKFQLHFANELRSVAGRMNTLSLNLNL
;
A
#
# COMPACT_ATOMS: atom_id res chain seq x y z
N LEU A 1 7.11 -13.50 -5.47
CA LEU A 1 7.23 -12.05 -5.41
C LEU A 1 8.08 -11.59 -6.59
N VAL A 2 7.59 -10.58 -7.31
CA VAL A 2 8.32 -9.87 -8.38
C VAL A 2 8.26 -8.39 -8.05
N ALA A 3 9.39 -7.71 -8.13
CA ALA A 3 9.48 -6.27 -7.86
C ALA A 3 10.17 -5.54 -8.99
N PHE A 4 9.60 -4.42 -9.40
CA PHE A 4 10.17 -3.48 -10.35
C PHE A 4 10.27 -2.13 -9.68
N GLY A 5 11.39 -1.44 -9.83
CA GLY A 5 11.55 -0.10 -9.29
C GLY A 5 12.67 0.65 -9.98
N GLN A 6 12.51 1.96 -10.06
CA GLN A 6 13.48 2.83 -10.69
C GLN A 6 13.55 4.19 -9.97
N LYS A 7 14.75 4.70 -9.80
CA LYS A 7 14.98 6.10 -9.45
C LYS A 7 15.00 6.91 -10.73
N LEU A 8 14.26 8.01 -10.74
CA LEU A 8 14.28 8.94 -11.87
C LEU A 8 15.60 9.73 -11.88
N GLU A 9 16.22 9.82 -13.04
CA GLU A 9 17.57 10.40 -13.19
C GLU A 9 17.57 11.92 -13.01
N TYR A 10 16.49 12.58 -13.47
CA TYR A 10 16.35 14.04 -13.43
C TYR A 10 15.34 14.56 -12.39
N ALA A 11 14.82 13.68 -11.56
CA ALA A 11 13.85 14.06 -10.53
C ALA A 11 14.14 13.33 -9.21
N PRO A 12 13.90 13.96 -8.07
CA PRO A 12 14.15 13.37 -6.76
C PRO A 12 13.07 12.34 -6.38
N PHE A 13 12.66 11.50 -7.33
CA PHE A 13 11.65 10.48 -7.14
C PHE A 13 12.19 9.08 -7.42
N ARG A 14 11.77 8.14 -6.60
CA ARG A 14 11.91 6.70 -6.82
C ARG A 14 10.53 6.08 -6.73
N TRP A 15 10.22 5.18 -7.64
CA TRP A 15 8.99 4.39 -7.59
C TRP A 15 9.33 2.91 -7.55
N ALA A 16 8.47 2.14 -6.93
CA ALA A 16 8.54 0.70 -6.98
C ALA A 16 7.14 0.09 -7.09
N LEU A 17 7.05 -0.98 -7.84
CA LEU A 17 5.87 -1.80 -8.03
C LEU A 17 6.22 -3.21 -7.62
N VAL A 18 5.43 -3.78 -6.72
CA VAL A 18 5.64 -5.12 -6.21
C VAL A 18 4.41 -5.95 -6.51
N VAL A 19 4.62 -7.10 -7.13
CA VAL A 19 3.61 -8.14 -7.33
C VAL A 19 3.95 -9.30 -6.42
N ASP A 20 3.08 -9.58 -5.46
CA ASP A 20 3.30 -10.61 -4.48
C ASP A 20 2.28 -11.75 -4.55
N GLN A 21 2.54 -12.84 -3.83
CA GLN A 21 1.64 -14.00 -3.66
C GLN A 21 1.12 -14.63 -4.97
N LEU A 22 1.90 -14.59 -6.05
CA LEU A 22 1.57 -15.18 -7.36
C LEU A 22 1.26 -16.68 -7.30
N ASN A 23 1.69 -17.37 -6.23
CA ASN A 23 1.38 -18.77 -5.97
C ASN A 23 -0.05 -19.01 -5.46
N ARG A 24 -0.79 -17.95 -5.13
CA ARG A 24 -2.17 -18.00 -4.66
C ARG A 24 -3.04 -17.09 -5.51
N PRO A 25 -3.61 -17.58 -6.62
CA PRO A 25 -4.35 -16.74 -7.56
C PRO A 25 -5.62 -16.15 -6.94
N ASN A 26 -6.22 -16.83 -5.95
CA ASN A 26 -7.41 -16.35 -5.26
C ASN A 26 -7.04 -15.88 -3.84
N LEU A 27 -6.86 -14.57 -3.67
CA LEU A 27 -6.60 -13.91 -2.38
C LEU A 27 -7.87 -13.38 -1.71
N GLY A 28 -9.03 -13.56 -2.32
CA GLY A 28 -10.30 -13.11 -1.79
C GLY A 28 -11.13 -14.24 -1.19
N TYR A 29 -11.84 -13.97 -0.11
CA TYR A 29 -12.95 -14.80 0.33
C TYR A 29 -14.17 -14.48 -0.54
N ASP A 30 -14.68 -15.47 -1.23
CA ASP A 30 -15.87 -15.33 -2.08
C ASP A 30 -17.08 -15.82 -1.29
N ASP A 31 -17.84 -14.90 -0.71
CA ASP A 31 -19.11 -15.25 -0.07
C ASP A 31 -20.23 -14.99 -1.10
N PRO A 32 -20.92 -16.04 -1.56
CA PRO A 32 -21.96 -15.91 -2.57
C PRO A 32 -23.16 -15.05 -2.10
N ASN A 33 -23.28 -14.77 -0.81
CA ASN A 33 -24.34 -13.95 -0.25
C ASN A 33 -23.94 -12.48 -0.03
N LEU A 34 -22.66 -12.14 -0.21
CA LEU A 34 -22.19 -10.77 -0.07
C LEU A 34 -22.25 -10.02 -1.40
N VAL A 35 -22.92 -8.89 -1.37
CA VAL A 35 -22.84 -7.90 -2.45
C VAL A 35 -21.53 -7.16 -2.31
N THR A 36 -20.61 -7.39 -3.21
CA THR A 36 -19.30 -6.72 -3.21
C THR A 36 -19.37 -5.47 -4.08
N VAL A 37 -19.05 -4.32 -3.50
CA VAL A 37 -18.88 -3.06 -4.24
C VAL A 37 -17.44 -2.97 -4.70
N ASP A 38 -17.21 -2.86 -6.00
CA ASP A 38 -15.89 -2.61 -6.56
C ASP A 38 -15.40 -1.20 -6.17
N PRO A 39 -14.32 -1.07 -5.38
CA PRO A 39 -13.83 0.24 -4.94
C PRO A 39 -13.24 1.08 -6.07
N VAL A 40 -12.92 0.47 -7.22
CA VAL A 40 -12.36 1.16 -8.38
C VAL A 40 -13.45 1.67 -9.30
N THR A 41 -14.46 0.85 -9.60
CA THR A 41 -15.54 1.18 -10.55
C THR A 41 -16.83 1.62 -9.87
N GLY A 42 -17.00 1.32 -8.58
CA GLY A 42 -18.25 1.60 -7.84
C GLY A 42 -19.41 0.68 -8.20
N GLN A 43 -19.18 -0.35 -9.01
CA GLN A 43 -20.21 -1.29 -9.42
C GLN A 43 -20.43 -2.36 -8.34
N THR A 44 -21.69 -2.71 -8.13
CA THR A 44 -22.09 -3.82 -7.27
C THR A 44 -22.11 -5.11 -8.06
N THR A 45 -21.32 -6.08 -7.65
CA THR A 45 -21.31 -7.42 -8.23
C THR A 45 -21.86 -8.41 -7.21
N GLN A 46 -22.89 -9.12 -7.57
CA GLN A 46 -23.43 -10.23 -6.79
C GLN A 46 -22.67 -11.51 -7.18
N GLY A 47 -21.91 -12.07 -6.25
CA GLY A 47 -21.21 -13.34 -6.43
C GLY A 47 -20.17 -13.32 -7.55
N GLY A 48 -18.90 -13.46 -7.22
CA GLY A 48 -17.79 -13.57 -8.16
C GLY A 48 -16.93 -12.30 -8.24
N GLN A 49 -15.67 -12.45 -7.89
CA GLN A 49 -14.71 -11.36 -8.00
C GLN A 49 -14.26 -11.21 -9.45
N SER A 50 -14.25 -10.00 -9.97
CA SER A 50 -13.68 -9.70 -11.29
C SER A 50 -12.21 -10.14 -11.35
N LEU A 51 -11.78 -10.69 -12.49
CA LEU A 51 -10.38 -11.06 -12.73
C LEU A 51 -9.43 -9.87 -12.54
N LEU A 52 -9.89 -8.66 -12.84
CA LEU A 52 -9.12 -7.43 -12.61
C LEU A 52 -8.92 -7.19 -11.10
N ASN A 53 -9.96 -7.39 -10.29
CA ASN A 53 -9.85 -7.24 -8.83
C ASN A 53 -8.92 -8.28 -8.22
N LEU A 54 -8.96 -9.51 -8.71
CA LEU A 54 -8.03 -10.56 -8.32
C LEU A 54 -6.59 -10.18 -8.67
N GLY A 55 -6.34 -9.70 -9.89
CA GLY A 55 -5.03 -9.24 -10.32
C GLY A 55 -4.51 -8.05 -9.50
N LEU A 56 -5.36 -7.06 -9.23
CA LEU A 56 -4.99 -5.88 -8.44
C LEU A 56 -4.64 -6.22 -6.98
N ARG A 57 -5.22 -7.26 -6.39
CA ARG A 57 -4.88 -7.69 -5.01
C ARG A 57 -3.43 -8.15 -4.86
N HIS A 58 -2.79 -8.53 -5.94
CA HIS A 58 -1.36 -8.89 -5.96
C HIS A 58 -0.44 -7.68 -6.07
N LEU A 59 -0.99 -6.48 -6.33
CA LEU A 59 -0.22 -5.30 -6.66
C LEU A 59 -0.05 -4.39 -5.45
N ASN A 60 1.20 -3.96 -5.22
CA ASN A 60 1.56 -2.95 -4.24
C ASN A 60 2.44 -1.91 -4.93
N GLY A 61 2.10 -0.65 -4.80
CA GLY A 61 2.87 0.46 -5.35
C GLY A 61 3.50 1.30 -4.26
N SER A 62 4.68 1.84 -4.50
CA SER A 62 5.32 2.82 -3.63
C SER A 62 5.96 3.93 -4.43
N LEU A 63 5.94 5.12 -3.85
CA LEU A 63 6.59 6.31 -4.36
C LEU A 63 7.43 6.91 -3.23
N GLU A 64 8.67 7.23 -3.53
CA GLU A 64 9.59 7.87 -2.62
C GLU A 64 10.03 9.20 -3.22
N PHE A 65 9.90 10.26 -2.44
CA PHE A 65 10.39 11.59 -2.75
C PHE A 65 11.65 11.87 -1.94
N LEU A 66 12.75 12.18 -2.62
CA LEU A 66 14.10 12.32 -2.10
C LEU A 66 14.61 13.75 -2.29
N PRO A 67 14.05 14.76 -1.61
CA PRO A 67 14.44 16.16 -1.82
C PRO A 67 15.92 16.40 -1.46
N THR A 68 16.43 15.64 -0.51
CA THR A 68 17.84 15.66 -0.10
C THR A 68 18.31 14.25 0.24
N GLN A 69 19.63 14.07 0.37
CA GLN A 69 20.20 12.79 0.81
C GLN A 69 19.81 12.43 2.26
N ARG A 70 19.35 13.40 3.04
CA ARG A 70 19.03 13.24 4.46
C ARG A 70 17.53 13.16 4.75
N LEU A 71 16.68 13.56 3.82
CA LEU A 71 15.25 13.63 4.02
C LEU A 71 14.54 12.86 2.91
N HIS A 72 13.77 11.85 3.31
CA HIS A 72 13.00 11.01 2.41
C HIS A 72 11.54 11.00 2.85
N PHE A 73 10.65 11.19 1.89
CA PHE A 73 9.21 10.99 2.08
C PHE A 73 8.76 9.78 1.27
N MET A 74 7.93 8.95 1.85
CA MET A 74 7.47 7.71 1.25
C MET A 74 5.95 7.66 1.26
N ALA A 75 5.37 7.24 0.16
CA ALA A 75 3.95 6.91 0.05
C ALA A 75 3.83 5.50 -0.51
N GLY A 76 3.05 4.67 0.13
CA GLY A 76 2.78 3.31 -0.31
C GLY A 76 1.28 3.11 -0.48
N TYR A 77 0.92 2.25 -1.41
CA TYR A 77 -0.45 1.84 -1.63
C TYR A 77 -0.55 0.33 -1.88
N SER A 78 -1.40 -0.33 -1.11
CA SER A 78 -1.69 -1.76 -1.25
C SER A 78 -3.13 -1.96 -1.68
N PHE A 79 -3.33 -2.40 -2.91
CA PHE A 79 -4.66 -2.71 -3.43
C PHE A 79 -5.34 -3.81 -2.62
N ARG A 80 -4.60 -4.82 -2.21
CA ARG A 80 -5.13 -5.90 -1.39
C ARG A 80 -5.78 -5.38 -0.11
N ARG A 81 -5.09 -4.52 0.64
CA ARG A 81 -5.65 -3.92 1.86
C ARG A 81 -6.87 -3.07 1.58
N GLN A 82 -6.88 -2.36 0.47
CA GLN A 82 -8.04 -1.59 0.05
C GLN A 82 -9.27 -2.49 -0.12
N PHE A 83 -9.10 -3.62 -0.80
CA PHE A 83 -10.20 -4.57 -1.00
C PHE A 83 -10.62 -5.28 0.29
N GLU A 84 -9.67 -5.62 1.17
CA GLU A 84 -9.97 -6.26 2.45
C GLU A 84 -10.68 -5.33 3.45
N MET A 85 -10.43 -4.01 3.34
CA MET A 85 -11.03 -3.00 4.21
C MET A 85 -12.25 -2.30 3.59
N ALA A 86 -12.58 -2.58 2.33
CA ALA A 86 -13.78 -2.06 1.68
C ALA A 86 -15.02 -2.79 2.24
N LEU A 87 -15.76 -2.09 3.09
CA LEU A 87 -17.08 -2.50 3.54
C LEU A 87 -18.13 -2.01 2.54
N SER A 88 -19.22 -2.77 2.38
CA SER A 88 -20.31 -2.47 1.41
C SER A 88 -20.90 -1.07 1.55
N ASP A 89 -20.74 -0.43 2.70
CA ASP A 89 -21.38 0.86 3.03
C ASP A 89 -20.39 2.04 3.16
N ARG A 90 -19.08 1.81 3.15
CA ARG A 90 -18.09 2.89 3.29
C ARG A 90 -16.86 2.69 2.43
N ARG A 91 -16.55 3.72 1.64
CA ARG A 91 -15.23 3.85 1.02
C ARG A 91 -14.21 4.17 2.11
N THR A 92 -13.31 3.25 2.38
CA THR A 92 -12.18 3.51 3.30
C THR A 92 -10.94 3.86 2.48
N SER A 93 -10.10 4.75 3.00
CA SER A 93 -8.74 4.99 2.47
C SER A 93 -7.76 3.89 2.90
N GLY A 94 -8.26 2.67 3.11
CA GLY A 94 -7.44 1.51 3.44
C GLY A 94 -6.39 1.23 2.37
N GLY A 95 -5.24 0.72 2.79
CA GLY A 95 -4.14 0.43 1.88
C GLY A 95 -3.14 1.58 1.69
N PHE A 96 -3.44 2.78 2.14
CA PHE A 96 -2.52 3.92 2.09
C PHE A 96 -1.56 3.90 3.28
N THR A 97 -0.25 4.08 2.99
CA THR A 97 0.81 4.22 3.98
C THR A 97 1.63 5.46 3.63
N LEU A 98 1.89 6.31 4.61
CA LEU A 98 2.76 7.47 4.46
C LEU A 98 3.93 7.33 5.42
N GLY A 99 5.11 7.73 4.99
CA GLY A 99 6.31 7.69 5.80
C GLY A 99 7.22 8.88 5.55
N ALA A 100 8.03 9.19 6.56
CA ALA A 100 9.12 10.15 6.47
C ALA A 100 10.35 9.59 7.17
N SER A 101 11.52 9.81 6.60
CA SER A 101 12.79 9.38 7.19
C SER A 101 13.79 10.51 7.14
N ILE A 102 14.48 10.72 8.25
CA ILE A 102 15.56 11.71 8.39
C ILE A 102 16.83 10.97 8.78
N TYR A 103 17.87 11.20 8.01
CA TYR A 103 19.18 10.57 8.16
C TYR A 103 20.20 11.60 8.67
N PHE A 104 20.76 11.32 9.84
CA PHE A 104 21.89 12.03 10.42
C PHE A 104 23.11 11.11 10.42
N SER A 105 24.29 11.67 10.65
CA SER A 105 25.53 10.89 10.63
C SER A 105 25.57 9.79 11.71
N LYS A 106 24.94 10.02 12.86
CA LYS A 106 24.94 9.10 14.00
C LYS A 106 23.60 8.47 14.31
N PHE A 107 22.49 8.98 13.77
CA PHE A 107 21.18 8.43 14.01
C PHE A 107 20.25 8.62 12.80
N GLN A 108 19.24 7.80 12.75
CA GLN A 108 18.21 7.81 11.74
C GLN A 108 16.85 7.79 12.44
N LEU A 109 15.97 8.69 12.04
CA LEU A 109 14.61 8.77 12.54
C LEU A 109 13.65 8.39 11.41
N HIS A 110 12.77 7.43 11.67
CA HIS A 110 11.74 7.01 10.73
C HIS A 110 10.37 7.17 11.38
N PHE A 111 9.47 7.81 10.67
CA PHE A 111 8.07 7.91 11.01
C PHE A 111 7.22 7.26 9.92
N ALA A 112 6.25 6.47 10.32
CA ALA A 112 5.26 5.89 9.39
C ALA A 112 3.85 5.99 9.97
N ASN A 113 2.91 6.33 9.11
CA ASN A 113 1.48 6.33 9.38
C ASN A 113 0.78 5.37 8.41
N GLU A 114 0.03 4.45 8.95
CA GLU A 114 -0.64 3.41 8.19
C GLU A 114 -2.08 3.22 8.68
N LEU A 115 -3.03 3.16 7.77
CA LEU A 115 -4.37 2.69 8.09
C LEU A 115 -4.39 1.16 8.08
N ARG A 116 -4.32 0.56 9.26
CA ARG A 116 -4.14 -0.88 9.42
C ARG A 116 -5.45 -1.65 9.49
N SER A 117 -6.49 -1.01 9.96
CA SER A 117 -7.83 -1.60 10.07
C SER A 117 -8.90 -0.54 9.94
N VAL A 118 -10.15 -0.97 9.72
CA VAL A 118 -11.32 -0.08 9.71
C VAL A 118 -11.46 0.69 11.03
N ALA A 119 -10.96 0.13 12.12
CA ALA A 119 -11.07 0.69 13.48
C ALA A 119 -9.97 1.70 13.83
N GLY A 120 -8.85 1.77 13.09
CA GLY A 120 -7.80 2.70 13.48
C GLY A 120 -6.57 2.79 12.60
N ARG A 121 -5.84 3.88 12.79
CA ARG A 121 -4.55 4.16 12.20
C ARG A 121 -3.44 3.76 13.15
N MET A 122 -2.35 3.26 12.60
CA MET A 122 -1.13 2.96 13.32
C MET A 122 -0.06 4.00 12.98
N ASN A 123 0.53 4.59 14.01
CA ASN A 123 1.71 5.43 13.88
C ASN A 123 2.91 4.68 14.44
N THR A 124 3.98 4.63 13.68
CA THR A 124 5.23 4.00 14.10
C THR A 124 6.34 5.03 14.06
N LEU A 125 7.08 5.15 15.14
CA LEU A 125 8.29 5.96 15.23
C LEU A 125 9.46 5.04 15.56
N SER A 126 10.51 5.09 14.76
CA SER A 126 11.73 4.28 14.96
C SER A 126 12.96 5.17 14.99
N LEU A 127 13.83 4.94 15.96
CA LEU A 127 15.13 5.59 16.08
C LEU A 127 16.22 4.52 15.96
N ASN A 128 17.08 4.65 14.96
CA ASN A 128 18.26 3.81 14.78
C ASN A 128 19.51 4.61 15.11
N LEU A 129 20.39 4.07 15.93
CA LEU A 129 21.67 4.66 16.31
C LEU A 129 22.80 3.90 15.60
N ASN A 130 23.66 4.63 14.90
CA ASN A 130 24.90 4.09 14.33
C ASN A 130 26.04 4.44 15.32
N LEU A 131 26.46 3.44 16.09
CA LEU A 131 27.58 3.53 17.05
C LEU A 131 28.91 3.28 16.36
#